data_04bde111cd026e576c8b980209202e62
#
_entry.id   04bde111cd026e576c8b980209202e62
#
_cell.length_a   1.000
_cell.length_b   1.000
_cell.length_c   1.000
_cell.angle_alpha   90.00
_cell.angle_beta   90.00
_cell.angle_gamma   90.00
#
_symmetry.space_group_name_H-M   'P 1'
#
loop_
_entity.id
_entity.type
_entity.pdbx_description
1 polymer ?
#
loop_
_entity_poly.entity_id
_entity_poly.type
_entity_poly.pdbx_seq_one_letter_code
_entity_poly.pdbx_strand_id
1 'polypeptide(L)'
;MLSFYLDYYPGYRDKETMKVIRHESLGIYIYANPKNKREQDFNEVMSEKAEAIRCRRFESVVNERYDFFDKYKLKADFLEYFRNQLRKHDPKWEFVYLHFSNFVHGKCTFEELDIDLCNKFREYLLTAKKLKRNGHITRNSASGYWSTFRGLLKILYRNGLIRNNVNDFLEKIETEDVVKDYLSVEELYKLAETPCKKPVLKTASLFSCMTSLRISDILALCWEDIVDY
;
A
#
# COMPACT_ATOMS: atom_id res chain seq x y z
N MET A 1 27.62 -35.77 -10.53
CA MET A 1 26.49 -35.17 -9.81
C MET A 1 25.25 -35.27 -10.70
N LEU A 2 24.10 -35.50 -10.09
CA LEU A 2 22.78 -35.49 -10.75
C LEU A 2 22.03 -34.26 -10.29
N SER A 3 21.22 -33.66 -11.18
CA SER A 3 20.40 -32.51 -10.84
C SER A 3 18.93 -32.87 -10.79
N PHE A 4 18.19 -32.26 -9.86
CA PHE A 4 16.75 -32.39 -9.80
C PHE A 4 16.05 -31.35 -10.68
N TYR A 5 14.99 -31.79 -11.34
CA TYR A 5 14.07 -30.92 -12.10
C TYR A 5 12.63 -31.38 -11.88
N LEU A 6 11.70 -30.47 -12.07
CA LEU A 6 10.27 -30.79 -12.10
C LEU A 6 9.84 -30.96 -13.54
N ASP A 7 9.07 -32.02 -13.79
CA ASP A 7 8.44 -32.27 -15.08
C ASP A 7 6.91 -32.12 -14.93
N TYR A 8 6.31 -31.29 -15.78
CA TYR A 8 4.90 -30.96 -15.75
C TYR A 8 4.18 -31.66 -16.91
N TYR A 9 3.25 -32.55 -16.58
CA TYR A 9 2.42 -33.21 -17.58
C TYR A 9 0.91 -33.12 -17.23
N PRO A 10 0.10 -32.51 -18.10
CA PRO A 10 0.50 -31.65 -19.22
C PRO A 10 1.21 -30.39 -18.73
N GLY A 11 2.05 -29.81 -19.60
CA GLY A 11 2.71 -28.54 -19.27
C GLY A 11 1.69 -27.44 -18.89
N TYR A 12 2.06 -26.57 -17.96
CA TYR A 12 1.20 -25.46 -17.57
C TYR A 12 1.65 -24.16 -18.22
N ARG A 13 0.71 -23.24 -18.42
CA ARG A 13 0.98 -21.91 -18.99
C ARG A 13 1.17 -20.92 -17.87
N ASP A 14 2.37 -20.35 -17.76
CA ASP A 14 2.68 -19.26 -16.83
C ASP A 14 1.87 -18.01 -17.22
N LYS A 15 1.18 -17.40 -16.23
CA LYS A 15 0.29 -16.26 -16.45
C LYS A 15 1.03 -14.96 -16.73
N GLU A 16 2.26 -14.80 -16.23
CA GLU A 16 3.05 -13.59 -16.43
C GLU A 16 3.78 -13.60 -17.78
N THR A 17 4.43 -14.73 -18.09
CA THR A 17 5.22 -14.86 -19.32
C THR A 17 4.45 -15.43 -20.51
N MET A 18 3.24 -15.97 -20.27
CA MET A 18 2.39 -16.69 -21.24
C MET A 18 3.08 -17.92 -21.89
N LYS A 19 4.24 -18.32 -21.41
CA LYS A 19 4.99 -19.49 -21.92
C LYS A 19 4.49 -20.77 -21.31
N VAL A 20 4.55 -21.85 -22.10
CA VAL A 20 4.25 -23.19 -21.61
C VAL A 20 5.51 -23.76 -20.97
N ILE A 21 5.44 -24.00 -19.66
CA ILE A 21 6.51 -24.59 -18.88
C ILE A 21 6.25 -26.09 -18.80
N ARG A 22 7.25 -26.88 -19.21
CA ARG A 22 7.24 -28.34 -19.10
C ARG A 22 8.30 -28.85 -18.13
N HIS A 23 9.44 -28.17 -18.06
CA HIS A 23 10.57 -28.53 -17.22
C HIS A 23 11.04 -27.32 -16.41
N GLU A 24 11.28 -27.52 -15.12
CA GLU A 24 11.82 -26.51 -14.21
C GLU A 24 13.00 -27.11 -13.44
N SER A 25 14.20 -26.55 -13.59
CA SER A 25 15.38 -26.98 -12.82
C SER A 25 15.26 -26.44 -11.39
N LEU A 26 15.48 -27.30 -10.39
CA LEU A 26 15.45 -26.90 -8.97
C LEU A 26 16.75 -26.30 -8.47
N GLY A 27 17.85 -26.37 -9.25
CA GLY A 27 19.17 -25.96 -8.81
C GLY A 27 19.73 -26.82 -7.66
N ILE A 28 19.15 -28.00 -7.41
CA ILE A 28 19.55 -28.96 -6.37
C ILE A 28 20.31 -30.11 -7.03
N TYR A 29 21.43 -30.48 -6.44
CA TYR A 29 22.32 -31.52 -6.94
C TYR A 29 22.55 -32.59 -5.88
N ILE A 30 22.74 -33.84 -6.31
CA ILE A 30 23.10 -34.97 -5.49
C ILE A 30 24.30 -35.72 -6.07
N TYR A 31 25.00 -36.47 -5.23
CA TYR A 31 26.05 -37.39 -5.66
C TYR A 31 25.44 -38.60 -6.36
N ALA A 32 25.86 -38.90 -7.60
CA ALA A 32 25.37 -40.06 -8.34
C ALA A 32 25.75 -41.39 -7.68
N ASN A 33 26.97 -41.46 -7.12
CA ASN A 33 27.47 -42.63 -6.40
C ASN A 33 28.10 -42.13 -5.09
N PRO A 34 27.35 -42.02 -3.99
CA PRO A 34 27.88 -41.60 -2.70
C PRO A 34 28.85 -42.63 -2.15
N LYS A 35 30.07 -42.21 -1.79
CA LYS A 35 31.17 -43.06 -1.35
C LYS A 35 31.26 -43.19 0.17
N ASN A 36 30.67 -42.29 0.91
CA ASN A 36 30.73 -42.23 2.35
C ASN A 36 29.38 -41.81 2.96
N LYS A 37 29.23 -42.00 4.25
CA LYS A 37 27.99 -41.69 4.98
C LYS A 37 27.59 -40.23 4.86
N ARG A 38 28.56 -39.32 4.88
CA ARG A 38 28.33 -37.88 4.76
C ARG A 38 27.72 -37.49 3.40
N GLU A 39 28.12 -38.13 2.33
CA GLU A 39 27.53 -37.92 0.99
C GLU A 39 26.13 -38.55 0.90
N GLN A 40 25.88 -39.64 1.60
CA GLN A 40 24.55 -40.28 1.71
C GLN A 40 23.59 -39.33 2.45
N ASP A 41 23.98 -38.88 3.65
CA ASP A 41 23.19 -37.94 4.47
C ASP A 41 22.90 -36.63 3.69
N PHE A 42 23.88 -36.12 2.94
CA PHE A 42 23.70 -34.97 2.05
C PHE A 42 22.65 -35.25 0.98
N ASN A 43 22.70 -36.39 0.30
CA ASN A 43 21.73 -36.77 -0.71
C ASN A 43 20.31 -36.87 -0.14
N GLU A 44 20.16 -37.40 1.08
CA GLU A 44 18.88 -37.53 1.76
C GLU A 44 18.27 -36.13 2.03
N VAL A 45 19.03 -35.23 2.64
CA VAL A 45 18.59 -33.85 2.92
C VAL A 45 18.24 -33.11 1.62
N MET A 46 19.03 -33.27 0.55
CA MET A 46 18.75 -32.62 -0.74
C MET A 46 17.51 -33.22 -1.42
N SER A 47 17.25 -34.48 -1.26
CA SER A 47 16.05 -35.17 -1.77
C SER A 47 14.77 -34.67 -1.04
N GLU A 48 14.84 -34.59 0.30
CA GLU A 48 13.74 -34.02 1.10
C GLU A 48 13.44 -32.56 0.70
N LYS A 49 14.48 -31.75 0.48
CA LYS A 49 14.34 -30.37 0.02
C LYS A 49 13.69 -30.29 -1.35
N ALA A 50 14.09 -31.17 -2.29
CA ALA A 50 13.50 -31.24 -3.62
C ALA A 50 12.02 -31.63 -3.55
N GLU A 51 11.68 -32.59 -2.68
CA GLU A 51 10.29 -33.01 -2.47
C GLU A 51 9.43 -31.90 -1.85
N ALA A 52 9.94 -31.16 -0.89
CA ALA A 52 9.25 -30.00 -0.32
C ALA A 52 8.96 -28.91 -1.39
N ILE A 53 9.89 -28.69 -2.32
CA ILE A 53 9.68 -27.77 -3.43
C ILE A 53 8.64 -28.34 -4.39
N ARG A 54 8.70 -29.63 -4.72
CA ARG A 54 7.70 -30.30 -5.56
C ARG A 54 6.28 -30.13 -5.01
N CYS A 55 6.09 -30.38 -3.70
CA CYS A 55 4.79 -30.21 -3.06
C CYS A 55 4.28 -28.77 -3.17
N ARG A 56 5.11 -27.76 -2.89
CA ARG A 56 4.73 -26.34 -3.03
C ARG A 56 4.36 -25.97 -4.47
N ARG A 57 5.10 -26.47 -5.45
CA ARG A 57 4.81 -26.24 -6.87
C ARG A 57 3.53 -26.92 -7.30
N PHE A 58 3.31 -28.14 -6.85
CA PHE A 58 2.07 -28.85 -7.11
C PHE A 58 0.85 -28.09 -6.57
N GLU A 59 0.90 -27.63 -5.32
CA GLU A 59 -0.16 -26.80 -4.73
C GLU A 59 -0.39 -25.52 -5.53
N SER A 60 0.68 -24.84 -5.94
CA SER A 60 0.57 -23.62 -6.74
C SER A 60 -0.12 -23.89 -8.08
N VAL A 61 0.31 -24.92 -8.83
CA VAL A 61 -0.28 -25.28 -10.13
C VAL A 61 -1.73 -25.74 -10.00
N VAL A 62 -2.04 -26.52 -8.95
CA VAL A 62 -3.40 -26.97 -8.68
C VAL A 62 -4.30 -25.80 -8.31
N ASN A 63 -3.83 -24.90 -7.44
CA ASN A 63 -4.58 -23.72 -7.05
C ASN A 63 -4.84 -22.80 -8.25
N GLU A 64 -3.85 -22.63 -9.14
CA GLU A 64 -4.03 -21.85 -10.36
C GLU A 64 -4.99 -22.51 -11.36
N ARG A 65 -4.90 -23.84 -11.53
CA ARG A 65 -5.70 -24.60 -12.50
C ARG A 65 -7.16 -24.74 -12.11
N TYR A 66 -7.41 -24.96 -10.82
CA TYR A 66 -8.75 -25.24 -10.27
C TYR A 66 -9.34 -24.09 -9.47
N ASP A 67 -8.61 -22.99 -9.39
CA ASP A 67 -9.09 -21.77 -8.74
C ASP A 67 -9.48 -21.99 -7.27
N PHE A 68 -8.71 -22.82 -6.58
CA PHE A 68 -8.84 -23.10 -5.14
C PHE A 68 -8.33 -21.93 -4.29
N PHE A 69 -8.49 -20.69 -4.78
CA PHE A 69 -8.31 -19.54 -3.90
C PHE A 69 -9.28 -19.70 -2.74
N ASP A 70 -8.79 -19.59 -1.53
CA ASP A 70 -9.54 -19.88 -0.33
C ASP A 70 -10.85 -19.06 -0.31
N LYS A 71 -11.97 -19.72 -0.64
CA LYS A 71 -13.29 -19.08 -0.71
C LYS A 71 -13.71 -18.46 0.63
N TYR A 72 -13.18 -18.96 1.74
CA TYR A 72 -13.41 -18.42 3.06
C TYR A 72 -12.72 -17.06 3.21
N LYS A 73 -11.49 -16.91 2.71
CA LYS A 73 -10.78 -15.61 2.73
C LYS A 73 -11.48 -14.57 1.87
N LEU A 74 -12.01 -14.96 0.70
CA LEU A 74 -12.74 -14.04 -0.18
C LEU A 74 -14.01 -13.52 0.45
N LYS A 75 -14.71 -14.34 1.25
CA LYS A 75 -15.94 -13.97 1.96
C LYS A 75 -15.70 -13.25 3.28
N ALA A 76 -14.45 -13.14 3.73
CA ALA A 76 -14.10 -12.42 4.94
C ALA A 76 -14.39 -10.91 4.78
N ASP A 77 -14.65 -10.25 5.91
CA ASP A 77 -14.97 -8.81 5.94
C ASP A 77 -13.72 -7.98 5.67
N PHE A 78 -13.73 -7.27 4.54
CA PHE A 78 -12.67 -6.35 4.15
C PHE A 78 -12.63 -5.12 5.07
N LEU A 79 -13.77 -4.60 5.53
CA LEU A 79 -13.80 -3.43 6.40
C LEU A 79 -13.17 -3.73 7.77
N GLU A 80 -13.34 -4.92 8.30
CA GLU A 80 -12.67 -5.35 9.53
C GLU A 80 -11.15 -5.39 9.33
N TYR A 81 -10.70 -5.97 8.22
CA TYR A 81 -9.28 -5.96 7.87
C TYR A 81 -8.73 -4.54 7.75
N PHE A 82 -9.44 -3.66 7.02
CA PHE A 82 -9.03 -2.26 6.83
C PHE A 82 -8.93 -1.53 8.18
N ARG A 83 -9.92 -1.70 9.06
CA ARG A 83 -9.91 -1.14 10.42
C ARG A 83 -8.68 -1.56 11.22
N ASN A 84 -8.30 -2.83 11.11
CA ASN A 84 -7.11 -3.36 11.79
C ASN A 84 -5.79 -2.76 11.25
N GLN A 85 -5.77 -2.31 9.99
CA GLN A 85 -4.61 -1.61 9.43
C GLN A 85 -4.47 -0.16 9.95
N LEU A 86 -5.56 0.50 10.37
CA LEU A 86 -5.52 1.90 10.82
C LEU A 86 -4.50 2.15 11.94
N ARG A 87 -4.33 1.17 12.84
CA ARG A 87 -3.38 1.27 13.97
C ARG A 87 -1.90 1.30 13.54
N LYS A 88 -1.60 0.92 12.30
CA LYS A 88 -0.23 0.79 11.77
C LYS A 88 0.16 1.95 10.86
N HIS A 89 -0.77 2.85 10.57
CA HIS A 89 -0.61 3.90 9.57
C HIS A 89 -1.00 5.28 10.13
N ASP A 90 -0.74 6.32 9.34
CA ASP A 90 -1.05 7.70 9.69
C ASP A 90 -2.57 7.98 9.79
N PRO A 91 -2.98 9.10 10.44
CA PRO A 91 -4.41 9.45 10.61
C PRO A 91 -5.19 9.61 9.30
N LYS A 92 -4.52 9.78 8.17
CA LYS A 92 -5.15 9.88 6.86
C LYS A 92 -5.90 8.60 6.47
N TRP A 93 -5.39 7.44 6.91
CA TRP A 93 -6.03 6.16 6.68
C TRP A 93 -7.42 6.06 7.31
N GLU A 94 -7.64 6.70 8.46
CA GLU A 94 -8.95 6.77 9.10
C GLU A 94 -9.98 7.48 8.22
N PHE A 95 -9.59 8.61 7.60
CA PHE A 95 -10.49 9.30 6.68
C PHE A 95 -10.82 8.45 5.44
N VAL A 96 -9.84 7.74 4.90
CA VAL A 96 -10.08 6.82 3.76
C VAL A 96 -11.02 5.70 4.15
N TYR A 97 -10.81 5.08 5.32
CA TYR A 97 -11.68 4.05 5.87
C TYR A 97 -13.12 4.55 6.02
N LEU A 98 -13.31 5.71 6.63
CA LEU A 98 -14.66 6.28 6.85
C LEU A 98 -15.36 6.59 5.52
N HIS A 99 -14.65 7.16 4.55
CA HIS A 99 -15.21 7.39 3.21
C HIS A 99 -15.56 6.10 2.51
N PHE A 100 -14.71 5.09 2.58
CA PHE A 100 -14.99 3.80 1.96
C PHE A 100 -16.14 3.07 2.66
N SER A 101 -16.17 3.06 3.99
CA SER A 101 -17.26 2.48 4.79
C SER A 101 -18.61 3.12 4.48
N ASN A 102 -18.64 4.46 4.34
CA ASN A 102 -19.87 5.17 3.95
C ASN A 102 -20.30 4.81 2.52
N PHE A 103 -19.36 4.68 1.61
CA PHE A 103 -19.63 4.34 0.21
C PHE A 103 -20.21 2.93 0.06
N VAL A 104 -19.69 1.94 0.80
CA VAL A 104 -20.19 0.56 0.76
C VAL A 104 -21.26 0.27 1.82
N HIS A 105 -21.82 1.31 2.48
CA HIS A 105 -22.86 1.18 3.51
C HIS A 105 -22.50 0.22 4.65
N GLY A 106 -21.22 0.20 5.03
CA GLY A 106 -20.71 -0.56 6.17
C GLY A 106 -20.53 -2.06 5.95
N LYS A 107 -20.59 -2.56 4.71
CA LYS A 107 -20.37 -3.97 4.36
C LYS A 107 -19.59 -4.10 3.06
N CYS A 108 -18.50 -4.86 3.10
CA CYS A 108 -17.73 -5.19 1.91
C CYS A 108 -16.85 -6.42 2.21
N THR A 109 -16.89 -7.40 1.33
CA THR A 109 -16.03 -8.59 1.38
C THR A 109 -14.83 -8.43 0.45
N PHE A 110 -13.81 -9.28 0.59
CA PHE A 110 -12.68 -9.26 -0.36
C PHE A 110 -13.09 -9.66 -1.79
N GLU A 111 -14.13 -10.48 -1.94
CA GLU A 111 -14.66 -10.89 -3.25
C GLU A 111 -15.27 -9.70 -4.02
N GLU A 112 -15.86 -8.75 -3.31
CA GLU A 112 -16.47 -7.56 -3.89
C GLU A 112 -15.46 -6.49 -4.32
N LEU A 113 -14.18 -6.61 -3.91
CA LEU A 113 -13.12 -5.69 -4.29
C LEU A 113 -12.64 -5.92 -5.74
N ASP A 114 -13.50 -5.66 -6.68
CA ASP A 114 -13.19 -5.68 -8.10
C ASP A 114 -12.82 -4.30 -8.67
N ILE A 115 -12.48 -4.25 -9.95
CA ILE A 115 -12.12 -3.02 -10.66
C ILE A 115 -13.31 -2.06 -10.70
N ASP A 116 -14.52 -2.56 -10.87
CA ASP A 116 -15.74 -1.77 -10.99
C ASP A 116 -16.07 -1.06 -9.68
N LEU A 117 -16.07 -1.78 -8.54
CA LEU A 117 -16.25 -1.19 -7.22
C LEU A 117 -15.19 -0.12 -6.92
N CYS A 118 -13.93 -0.41 -7.25
CA CYS A 118 -12.84 0.54 -7.03
C CYS A 118 -13.02 1.81 -7.86
N ASN A 119 -13.42 1.71 -9.12
CA ASN A 119 -13.71 2.87 -9.98
C ASN A 119 -14.93 3.67 -9.45
N LYS A 120 -15.99 3.01 -9.02
CA LYS A 120 -17.14 3.68 -8.38
C LYS A 120 -16.73 4.42 -7.11
N PHE A 121 -15.83 3.85 -6.31
CA PHE A 121 -15.29 4.56 -5.14
C PHE A 121 -14.43 5.77 -5.53
N ARG A 122 -13.65 5.68 -6.62
CA ARG A 122 -12.90 6.82 -7.17
C ARG A 122 -13.86 7.98 -7.54
N GLU A 123 -14.94 7.68 -8.25
CA GLU A 123 -15.96 8.68 -8.62
C GLU A 123 -16.67 9.25 -7.39
N TYR A 124 -17.01 8.40 -6.41
CA TYR A 124 -17.54 8.86 -5.12
C TYR A 124 -16.61 9.87 -4.45
N LEU A 125 -15.31 9.63 -4.41
CA LEU A 125 -14.34 10.56 -3.80
C LEU A 125 -14.32 11.93 -4.47
N LEU A 126 -14.60 12.03 -5.78
CA LEU A 126 -14.64 13.31 -6.48
C LEU A 126 -15.83 14.19 -6.08
N THR A 127 -16.88 13.58 -5.55
CA THR A 127 -18.13 14.28 -5.14
C THR A 127 -18.39 14.19 -3.63
N ALA A 128 -17.54 13.54 -2.86
CA ALA A 128 -17.75 13.26 -1.45
C ALA A 128 -17.79 14.54 -0.60
N LYS A 129 -18.64 14.53 0.41
CA LYS A 129 -18.70 15.57 1.43
C LYS A 129 -17.60 15.37 2.48
N LYS A 130 -17.13 16.46 3.07
CA LYS A 130 -16.22 16.39 4.22
C LYS A 130 -16.89 15.71 5.41
N LEU A 131 -16.17 14.84 6.11
CA LEU A 131 -16.73 14.09 7.25
C LEU A 131 -16.97 14.94 8.51
N LYS A 132 -16.13 15.97 8.72
CA LYS A 132 -16.16 16.79 9.96
C LYS A 132 -16.61 18.24 9.74
N ARG A 133 -16.81 18.68 8.51
CA ARG A 133 -17.13 20.09 8.16
C ARG A 133 -18.11 20.12 6.99
N ASN A 134 -18.82 21.22 6.82
CA ASN A 134 -19.66 21.42 5.64
C ASN A 134 -18.82 21.55 4.37
N GLY A 135 -19.41 21.16 3.23
CA GLY A 135 -18.79 21.25 1.90
C GLY A 135 -18.20 19.93 1.42
N HIS A 136 -17.67 19.94 0.20
CA HIS A 136 -17.06 18.79 -0.46
C HIS A 136 -15.55 18.73 -0.18
N ILE A 137 -14.98 17.55 -0.29
CA ILE A 137 -13.53 17.39 -0.25
C ILE A 137 -12.92 18.03 -1.50
N THR A 138 -11.71 18.58 -1.38
CA THR A 138 -11.00 19.14 -2.53
C THR A 138 -10.47 18.00 -3.41
N ARG A 139 -10.26 18.26 -4.70
CA ARG A 139 -9.70 17.30 -5.64
C ARG A 139 -8.35 16.76 -5.17
N ASN A 140 -7.50 17.59 -4.59
CA ASN A 140 -6.22 17.19 -4.03
C ASN A 140 -6.37 16.27 -2.81
N SER A 141 -7.41 16.48 -1.97
CA SER A 141 -7.73 15.56 -0.88
C SER A 141 -8.24 14.23 -1.41
N ALA A 142 -9.13 14.25 -2.43
CA ALA A 142 -9.61 13.04 -3.10
C ALA A 142 -8.46 12.23 -3.71
N SER A 143 -7.53 12.89 -4.42
CA SER A 143 -6.32 12.28 -4.97
C SER A 143 -5.47 11.62 -3.89
N GLY A 144 -5.28 12.32 -2.77
CA GLY A 144 -4.56 11.79 -1.63
C GLY A 144 -5.23 10.57 -0.98
N TYR A 145 -6.55 10.58 -0.80
CA TYR A 145 -7.32 9.45 -0.27
C TYR A 145 -7.29 8.25 -1.22
N TRP A 146 -7.49 8.52 -2.51
CA TRP A 146 -7.39 7.51 -3.55
C TRP A 146 -6.01 6.84 -3.61
N SER A 147 -4.94 7.62 -3.52
CA SER A 147 -3.57 7.09 -3.48
C SER A 147 -3.34 6.17 -2.26
N THR A 148 -3.87 6.55 -1.09
CA THR A 148 -3.81 5.72 0.12
C THR A 148 -4.59 4.41 -0.05
N PHE A 149 -5.80 4.46 -0.63
CA PHE A 149 -6.60 3.27 -0.91
C PHE A 149 -5.91 2.33 -1.91
N ARG A 150 -5.33 2.86 -2.98
CA ARG A 150 -4.51 2.09 -3.92
C ARG A 150 -3.29 1.44 -3.26
N GLY A 151 -2.69 2.11 -2.28
CA GLY A 151 -1.63 1.54 -1.44
C GLY A 151 -2.10 0.32 -0.64
N LEU A 152 -3.32 0.40 -0.06
CA LEU A 152 -3.94 -0.74 0.61
C LEU A 152 -4.18 -1.91 -0.36
N LEU A 153 -4.71 -1.67 -1.56
CA LEU A 153 -4.92 -2.72 -2.56
C LEU A 153 -3.62 -3.45 -2.91
N LYS A 154 -2.48 -2.74 -2.99
CA LYS A 154 -1.16 -3.36 -3.20
C LYS A 154 -0.77 -4.25 -2.03
N ILE A 155 -1.04 -3.84 -0.79
CA ILE A 155 -0.77 -4.64 0.41
C ILE A 155 -1.62 -5.92 0.38
N LEU A 156 -2.91 -5.81 0.01
CA LEU A 156 -3.80 -6.97 -0.11
C LEU A 156 -3.30 -7.99 -1.12
N TYR A 157 -2.89 -7.52 -2.30
CA TYR A 157 -2.35 -8.37 -3.34
C TYR A 157 -1.06 -9.08 -2.90
N ARG A 158 -0.11 -8.34 -2.29
CA ARG A 158 1.13 -8.91 -1.76
C ARG A 158 0.90 -9.96 -0.68
N ASN A 159 -0.14 -9.78 0.12
CA ASN A 159 -0.50 -10.71 1.19
C ASN A 159 -1.38 -11.88 0.69
N GLY A 160 -1.67 -11.95 -0.62
CA GLY A 160 -2.50 -13.00 -1.21
C GLY A 160 -3.95 -13.00 -0.71
N LEU A 161 -4.49 -11.83 -0.34
CA LEU A 161 -5.87 -11.65 0.11
C LEU A 161 -6.83 -11.35 -1.04
N ILE A 162 -6.32 -10.82 -2.14
CA ILE A 162 -7.03 -10.65 -3.41
C ILE A 162 -6.25 -11.35 -4.53
N ARG A 163 -6.99 -11.89 -5.50
CA ARG A 163 -6.44 -12.68 -6.61
C ARG A 163 -5.61 -11.90 -7.58
N ASN A 164 -6.18 -10.80 -8.03
CA ASN A 164 -5.66 -10.00 -9.12
C ASN A 164 -5.12 -8.69 -8.57
N ASN A 165 -4.07 -8.19 -9.19
CA ASN A 165 -3.57 -6.85 -8.89
C ASN A 165 -4.52 -5.80 -9.50
N VAL A 166 -5.66 -5.59 -8.85
CA VAL A 166 -6.69 -4.62 -9.27
C VAL A 166 -6.07 -3.23 -9.49
N ASN A 167 -5.05 -2.88 -8.70
CA ASN A 167 -4.43 -1.56 -8.74
C ASN A 167 -3.77 -1.22 -10.10
N ASP A 168 -3.37 -2.20 -10.91
CA ASP A 168 -2.72 -1.96 -12.20
C ASP A 168 -3.70 -1.42 -13.27
N PHE A 169 -5.00 -1.66 -13.06
CA PHE A 169 -6.08 -1.22 -13.93
C PHE A 169 -6.76 0.07 -13.48
N LEU A 170 -6.31 0.65 -12.35
CA LEU A 170 -6.93 1.84 -11.77
C LEU A 170 -6.17 3.11 -12.14
N GLU A 171 -6.88 4.06 -12.71
CA GLU A 171 -6.36 5.38 -13.01
C GLU A 171 -6.11 6.22 -11.75
N LYS A 172 -5.20 7.16 -11.83
CA LYS A 172 -4.97 8.16 -10.79
C LYS A 172 -6.07 9.24 -10.82
N ILE A 173 -6.29 9.88 -9.69
CA ILE A 173 -7.00 11.17 -9.66
C ILE A 173 -5.92 12.24 -9.80
N GLU A 174 -5.98 13.02 -10.86
CA GLU A 174 -5.05 14.12 -11.07
C GLU A 174 -5.32 15.24 -10.08
N THR A 175 -4.24 15.84 -9.61
CA THR A 175 -4.29 16.98 -8.69
C THR A 175 -4.50 18.29 -9.46
N GLU A 176 -5.12 19.25 -8.79
CA GLU A 176 -5.20 20.63 -9.27
C GLU A 176 -4.03 21.44 -8.72
N ASP A 177 -3.45 22.25 -9.54
CA ASP A 177 -2.47 23.24 -9.10
C ASP A 177 -3.17 24.29 -8.24
N VAL A 178 -2.69 24.45 -7.02
CA VAL A 178 -3.19 25.47 -6.09
C VAL A 178 -2.21 26.62 -6.07
N VAL A 179 -2.64 27.76 -6.56
CA VAL A 179 -1.91 29.01 -6.36
C VAL A 179 -1.93 29.33 -4.87
N LYS A 180 -0.76 29.39 -4.26
CA LYS A 180 -0.62 29.78 -2.85
C LYS A 180 -0.45 31.27 -2.78
N ASP A 181 -1.32 31.92 -2.00
CA ASP A 181 -1.13 33.31 -1.65
C ASP A 181 0.09 33.44 -0.73
N TYR A 182 0.87 34.46 -0.96
CA TYR A 182 2.02 34.83 -0.13
C TYR A 182 1.97 36.33 0.18
N LEU A 183 2.54 36.72 1.31
CA LEU A 183 2.66 38.11 1.68
C LEU A 183 3.89 38.72 1.00
N SER A 184 3.71 39.88 0.38
CA SER A 184 4.84 40.66 -0.11
C SER A 184 5.63 41.26 1.06
N VAL A 185 6.83 41.75 0.78
CA VAL A 185 7.67 42.41 1.80
C VAL A 185 6.96 43.64 2.38
N GLU A 186 6.28 44.42 1.54
CA GLU A 186 5.50 45.62 1.95
C GLU A 186 4.33 45.23 2.85
N GLU A 187 3.68 44.12 2.58
CA GLU A 187 2.59 43.59 3.43
C GLU A 187 3.11 43.06 4.77
N LEU A 188 4.32 42.50 4.81
CA LEU A 188 4.98 42.11 6.05
C LEU A 188 5.32 43.32 6.92
N TYR A 189 5.80 44.44 6.35
CA TYR A 189 6.00 45.70 7.07
C TYR A 189 4.69 46.22 7.64
N LYS A 190 3.61 46.28 6.86
CA LYS A 190 2.28 46.64 7.34
C LYS A 190 1.78 45.77 8.46
N LEU A 191 2.01 44.44 8.35
CA LEU A 191 1.67 43.49 9.44
C LEU A 191 2.46 43.81 10.72
N ALA A 192 3.75 44.17 10.57
CA ALA A 192 4.60 44.51 11.72
C ALA A 192 4.15 45.83 12.41
N GLU A 193 3.60 46.77 11.70
CA GLU A 193 3.08 48.05 12.23
C GLU A 193 1.66 47.91 12.80
N THR A 194 0.85 46.96 12.30
CA THR A 194 -0.55 46.78 12.69
C THR A 194 -0.67 46.38 14.17
N PRO A 195 -1.48 47.06 14.99
CA PRO A 195 -1.72 46.69 16.38
C PRO A 195 -2.38 45.29 16.49
N CYS A 196 -1.90 44.45 17.39
CA CYS A 196 -2.46 43.12 17.61
C CYS A 196 -2.84 42.92 19.09
N LYS A 197 -4.06 42.47 19.36
CA LYS A 197 -4.54 42.17 20.73
C LYS A 197 -3.71 41.08 21.44
N LYS A 198 -3.06 40.21 20.68
CA LYS A 198 -2.17 39.14 21.20
C LYS A 198 -0.76 39.30 20.64
N PRO A 199 0.14 40.02 21.32
CA PRO A 199 1.50 40.33 20.82
C PRO A 199 2.28 39.06 20.43
N VAL A 200 2.19 38.01 21.24
CA VAL A 200 2.86 36.72 20.99
C VAL A 200 2.48 36.13 19.64
N LEU A 201 1.19 36.21 19.25
CA LEU A 201 0.73 35.69 17.97
C LEU A 201 1.36 36.48 16.80
N LYS A 202 1.45 37.81 16.92
CA LYS A 202 2.10 38.69 15.91
C LYS A 202 3.59 38.32 15.80
N THR A 203 4.30 38.23 16.90
CA THR A 203 5.72 37.87 16.92
C THR A 203 5.96 36.49 16.29
N ALA A 204 5.17 35.47 16.66
CA ALA A 204 5.28 34.13 16.08
C ALA A 204 4.99 34.13 14.55
N SER A 205 4.02 34.92 14.09
CA SER A 205 3.71 35.04 12.67
C SER A 205 4.86 35.70 11.89
N LEU A 206 5.40 36.80 12.38
CA LEU A 206 6.55 37.46 11.76
C LEU A 206 7.79 36.54 11.77
N PHE A 207 8.04 35.85 12.89
CA PHE A 207 9.12 34.88 13.00
C PHE A 207 8.97 33.75 11.98
N SER A 208 7.74 33.20 11.80
CA SER A 208 7.44 32.22 10.77
C SER A 208 7.75 32.72 9.37
N CYS A 209 7.35 33.96 9.06
CA CYS A 209 7.61 34.56 7.74
C CYS A 209 9.12 34.76 7.49
N MET A 210 9.90 35.11 8.49
CA MET A 210 11.34 35.36 8.36
C MET A 210 12.17 34.05 8.32
N THR A 211 11.74 33.02 9.06
CA THR A 211 12.48 31.75 9.19
C THR A 211 11.94 30.64 8.29
N SER A 212 10.77 30.81 7.70
CA SER A 212 10.04 29.76 6.99
C SER A 212 9.70 28.52 7.85
N LEU A 213 9.80 28.60 9.16
CA LEU A 213 9.40 27.54 10.07
C LEU A 213 7.87 27.39 10.11
N ARG A 214 7.41 26.13 10.18
CA ARG A 214 5.98 25.84 10.35
C ARG A 214 5.54 26.14 11.79
N ILE A 215 4.24 26.35 11.98
CA ILE A 215 3.68 26.59 13.30
C ILE A 215 4.01 25.46 14.30
N SER A 216 4.02 24.20 13.85
CA SER A 216 4.42 23.04 14.67
C SER A 216 5.86 23.15 15.16
N ASP A 217 6.75 23.62 14.31
CA ASP A 217 8.18 23.73 14.59
C ASP A 217 8.43 24.91 15.56
N ILE A 218 7.72 26.03 15.34
CA ILE A 218 7.77 27.19 16.24
C ILE A 218 7.25 26.85 17.64
N LEU A 219 6.20 26.01 17.73
CA LEU A 219 5.66 25.57 19.02
C LEU A 219 6.57 24.59 19.76
N ALA A 220 7.42 23.88 19.03
CA ALA A 220 8.39 22.91 19.58
C ALA A 220 9.77 23.55 19.85
N LEU A 221 10.04 24.76 19.35
CA LEU A 221 11.34 25.42 19.41
C LEU A 221 11.74 25.73 20.88
N CYS A 222 12.93 25.28 21.26
CA CYS A 222 13.55 25.53 22.56
C CYS A 222 14.82 26.41 22.38
N TRP A 223 15.28 27.06 23.47
CA TRP A 223 16.51 27.86 23.47
C TRP A 223 17.75 27.06 23.07
N GLU A 224 17.74 25.76 23.34
CA GLU A 224 18.82 24.83 23.01
C GLU A 224 18.96 24.61 21.49
N ASP A 225 17.90 24.90 20.72
CA ASP A 225 17.90 24.78 19.25
C ASP A 225 18.52 26.02 18.57
N ILE A 226 18.77 27.08 19.33
CA ILE A 226 19.35 28.33 18.83
C ILE A 226 20.85 28.31 19.09
N VAL A 227 21.61 28.05 18.04
CA VAL A 227 23.08 28.04 18.09
C VAL A 227 23.60 29.34 17.51
N ASP A 228 24.32 30.11 18.26
CA ASP A 228 25.09 31.26 17.76
C ASP A 228 26.27 30.75 16.93
N TYR A 229 26.36 31.18 15.67
CA TYR A 229 27.51 30.93 14.78
C TYR A 229 28.46 32.11 14.80
#